data_d1aee4f3f110b2815dcea3c32bb9aec2
#
_entry.id   d1aee4f3f110b2815dcea3c32bb9aec2
#
_cell.length_a   1.000
_cell.length_b   1.000
_cell.length_c   1.000
_cell.angle_alpha   90.00
_cell.angle_beta   90.00
_cell.angle_gamma   90.00
#
_symmetry.space_group_name_H-M   'P 1'
#
loop_
_entity.id
_entity.type
_entity.pdbx_description
1 polymer ?
#
loop_
_entity_poly.entity_id
_entity_poly.type
_entity_poly.pdbx_seq_one_letter_code
_entity_poly.pdbx_strand_id
1 'polypeptide(L)'
;VTAFDWYAATIRDDPATVVGTLCTALDASPVQMGRGMHGYEQSLELRGRDGVVARVLAGGVNPWPHAWASGDDTDAFVESVRGAWPDWHTVSRVDAADDFGGAGCWDRLLSECVSEAETKNLRIDQAGDWLRDGEHGRTLYIGSKSSPVRARLYEKGKQLRGDGVKDAPIDWVRLELQVRPENQAKWTLATASPSEVWGSARWSRTLSTRVLGVDVDKVDGRLWHEPDDVRAL
;
A
#
# COMPACT_ATOMS: atom_id res chain seq x y z
N VAL A 1 -10.13 9.97 6.08
CA VAL A 1 -10.78 9.08 5.09
C VAL A 1 -9.70 8.18 4.52
N THR A 2 -9.90 6.87 4.61
CA THR A 2 -8.96 5.87 4.08
C THR A 2 -8.88 5.95 2.55
N ALA A 3 -7.67 6.03 2.00
CA ALA A 3 -7.38 6.05 0.57
C ALA A 3 -6.36 4.96 0.21
N PHE A 4 -6.27 4.61 -1.06
CA PHE A 4 -5.15 3.79 -1.53
C PHE A 4 -3.88 4.64 -1.62
N ASP A 5 -2.77 4.14 -1.03
CA ASP A 5 -1.43 4.77 -1.13
C ASP A 5 -0.50 4.00 -2.08
N TRP A 6 -0.80 2.73 -2.32
CA TRP A 6 -0.15 1.87 -3.29
C TRP A 6 -1.13 0.81 -3.82
N TYR A 7 -1.08 0.57 -5.11
CA TYR A 7 -1.81 -0.55 -5.72
C TYR A 7 -0.96 -1.17 -6.82
N ALA A 8 -0.68 -2.46 -6.72
CA ALA A 8 0.07 -3.21 -7.71
C ALA A 8 -0.71 -4.44 -8.15
N ALA A 9 -0.86 -4.60 -9.45
CA ALA A 9 -1.68 -5.65 -10.06
C ALA A 9 -0.96 -6.37 -11.20
N THR A 10 -1.24 -7.67 -11.34
CA THR A 10 -0.96 -8.43 -12.55
C THR A 10 -2.24 -8.45 -13.39
N ILE A 11 -2.16 -7.99 -14.63
CA ILE A 11 -3.30 -7.79 -15.53
C ILE A 11 -3.23 -8.82 -16.64
N ARG A 12 -4.28 -9.62 -16.79
CA ARG A 12 -4.33 -10.73 -17.75
C ARG A 12 -4.80 -10.25 -19.12
N ASP A 13 -3.94 -9.45 -19.75
CA ASP A 13 -4.16 -8.94 -21.11
C ASP A 13 -2.81 -8.73 -21.81
N ASP A 14 -2.84 -8.45 -23.09
CA ASP A 14 -1.66 -8.17 -23.89
C ASP A 14 -0.96 -6.88 -23.40
N PRO A 15 0.38 -6.87 -23.32
CA PRO A 15 1.13 -5.72 -22.83
C PRO A 15 0.84 -4.39 -23.54
N ALA A 16 0.68 -4.39 -24.87
CA ALA A 16 0.43 -3.16 -25.60
C ALA A 16 -0.98 -2.61 -25.31
N THR A 17 -1.96 -3.50 -25.17
CA THR A 17 -3.33 -3.17 -24.74
C THR A 17 -3.32 -2.57 -23.33
N VAL A 18 -2.61 -3.18 -22.39
CA VAL A 18 -2.53 -2.67 -21.00
C VAL A 18 -1.90 -1.27 -20.96
N VAL A 19 -0.75 -1.10 -21.62
CA VAL A 19 -0.09 0.21 -21.68
C VAL A 19 -0.97 1.25 -22.37
N GLY A 20 -1.54 0.95 -23.51
CA GLY A 20 -2.40 1.89 -24.26
C GLY A 20 -3.64 2.32 -23.48
N THR A 21 -4.32 1.38 -22.82
CA THR A 21 -5.51 1.65 -22.01
C THR A 21 -5.17 2.52 -20.80
N LEU A 22 -4.10 2.18 -20.05
CA LEU A 22 -3.66 2.97 -18.89
C LEU A 22 -3.18 4.37 -19.31
N CYS A 23 -2.44 4.50 -20.41
CA CYS A 23 -2.03 5.79 -20.94
C CYS A 23 -3.22 6.69 -21.28
N THR A 24 -4.26 6.13 -21.91
CA THR A 24 -5.49 6.86 -22.24
C THR A 24 -6.25 7.28 -21.00
N ALA A 25 -6.42 6.37 -20.03
CA ALA A 25 -7.20 6.63 -18.82
C ALA A 25 -6.52 7.62 -17.88
N LEU A 26 -5.17 7.63 -17.82
CA LEU A 26 -4.39 8.47 -16.92
C LEU A 26 -3.80 9.74 -17.60
N ASP A 27 -4.18 10.03 -18.83
CA ASP A 27 -3.63 11.11 -19.65
C ASP A 27 -2.08 11.11 -19.63
N ALA A 28 -1.49 9.95 -19.92
CA ALA A 28 -0.06 9.69 -19.78
C ALA A 28 0.57 9.17 -21.07
N SER A 29 1.89 9.28 -21.16
CA SER A 29 2.70 8.72 -22.25
C SER A 29 3.71 7.70 -21.70
N PRO A 30 3.95 6.58 -22.39
CA PRO A 30 4.90 5.57 -21.94
C PRO A 30 6.34 5.99 -22.24
N VAL A 31 7.21 5.86 -21.25
CA VAL A 31 8.66 6.09 -21.37
C VAL A 31 9.40 4.81 -20.98
N GLN A 32 10.20 4.29 -21.92
CA GLN A 32 11.02 3.10 -21.66
C GLN A 32 12.13 3.41 -20.68
N MET A 33 12.24 2.62 -19.60
CA MET A 33 13.19 2.80 -18.49
C MET A 33 14.31 1.75 -18.48
N GLY A 34 14.77 1.28 -19.58
CA GLY A 34 15.84 0.29 -19.63
C GLY A 34 15.35 -1.15 -19.37
N ARG A 35 16.15 -1.95 -18.64
CA ARG A 35 15.88 -3.36 -18.42
C ARG A 35 14.78 -3.58 -17.40
N GLY A 36 13.90 -4.53 -17.66
CA GLY A 36 12.91 -4.99 -16.69
C GLY A 36 13.54 -5.70 -15.47
N MET A 37 12.71 -6.02 -14.49
CA MET A 37 13.08 -6.72 -13.25
C MET A 37 12.12 -7.89 -12.99
N HIS A 38 12.47 -8.77 -12.06
CA HIS A 38 11.61 -9.90 -11.65
C HIS A 38 11.19 -10.82 -12.80
N GLY A 39 12.05 -11.01 -13.81
CA GLY A 39 11.75 -11.85 -14.97
C GLY A 39 11.00 -11.14 -16.10
N TYR A 40 10.70 -9.86 -15.96
CA TYR A 40 10.22 -9.02 -17.05
C TYR A 40 11.38 -8.46 -17.87
N GLU A 41 11.18 -8.29 -19.18
CA GLU A 41 12.18 -7.70 -20.08
C GLU A 41 12.12 -6.18 -20.14
N GLN A 42 10.94 -5.63 -20.01
CA GLN A 42 10.66 -4.20 -20.16
C GLN A 42 10.20 -3.57 -18.87
N SER A 43 10.64 -2.34 -18.65
CA SER A 43 10.15 -1.45 -17.60
C SER A 43 9.74 -0.13 -18.23
N LEU A 44 8.50 0.28 -18.01
CA LEU A 44 7.91 1.51 -18.55
C LEU A 44 7.45 2.39 -17.39
N GLU A 45 7.72 3.70 -17.49
CA GLU A 45 7.02 4.72 -16.71
C GLU A 45 5.91 5.32 -17.56
N LEU A 46 4.72 5.40 -17.02
CA LEU A 46 3.62 6.17 -17.61
C LEU A 46 3.71 7.58 -17.02
N ARG A 47 4.05 8.55 -17.85
CA ARG A 47 4.28 9.94 -17.43
C ARG A 47 3.13 10.83 -17.86
N GLY A 48 2.41 11.36 -16.87
CA GLY A 48 1.46 12.44 -17.02
C GLY A 48 2.13 13.81 -16.99
N ARG A 49 1.33 14.85 -16.84
CA ARG A 49 1.78 16.24 -16.86
C ARG A 49 2.77 16.57 -15.74
N ASP A 50 2.51 16.06 -14.53
CA ASP A 50 3.24 16.43 -13.32
C ASP A 50 4.25 15.38 -12.87
N GLY A 51 4.40 14.29 -13.61
CA GLY A 51 5.39 13.23 -13.30
C GLY A 51 4.96 11.84 -13.70
N VAL A 52 5.48 10.84 -12.97
CA VAL A 52 5.16 9.42 -13.17
C VAL A 52 3.88 9.09 -12.44
N VAL A 53 2.83 8.73 -13.17
CA VAL A 53 1.51 8.37 -12.63
C VAL A 53 1.35 6.87 -12.42
N ALA A 54 2.06 6.04 -13.19
CA ALA A 54 2.08 4.60 -13.01
C ALA A 54 3.36 3.99 -13.62
N ARG A 55 3.63 2.72 -13.29
CA ARG A 55 4.71 1.92 -13.89
C ARG A 55 4.18 0.60 -14.38
N VAL A 56 4.77 0.07 -15.47
CA VAL A 56 4.41 -1.21 -16.07
C VAL A 56 5.67 -2.02 -16.35
N LEU A 57 5.66 -3.28 -15.94
CA LEU A 57 6.63 -4.30 -16.35
C LEU A 57 5.97 -5.24 -17.34
N ALA A 58 6.64 -5.57 -18.42
CA ALA A 58 6.09 -6.41 -19.47
C ALA A 58 7.16 -7.31 -20.13
N GLY A 59 6.68 -8.36 -20.82
CA GLY A 59 7.53 -9.29 -21.55
C GLY A 59 8.37 -10.23 -20.69
N GLY A 60 9.25 -10.99 -21.32
CA GLY A 60 10.09 -11.99 -20.67
C GLY A 60 9.34 -13.28 -20.36
N VAL A 61 9.69 -13.90 -19.24
CA VAL A 61 9.10 -15.19 -18.83
C VAL A 61 7.70 -15.04 -18.21
N ASN A 62 7.31 -13.83 -17.87
CA ASN A 62 6.00 -13.55 -17.30
C ASN A 62 4.99 -13.31 -18.43
N PRO A 63 3.89 -14.09 -18.49
CA PRO A 63 2.92 -13.97 -19.58
C PRO A 63 2.09 -12.69 -19.52
N TRP A 64 1.95 -12.10 -18.32
CA TRP A 64 1.07 -10.98 -18.06
C TRP A 64 1.81 -9.77 -17.51
N PRO A 65 1.50 -8.55 -17.98
CA PRO A 65 2.10 -7.34 -17.43
C PRO A 65 1.76 -7.15 -15.97
N HIS A 66 2.70 -6.49 -15.27
CA HIS A 66 2.56 -6.08 -13.88
C HIS A 66 2.61 -4.55 -13.81
N ALA A 67 1.57 -3.95 -13.29
CA ALA A 67 1.44 -2.49 -13.23
C ALA A 67 1.18 -2.01 -11.80
N TRP A 68 1.68 -0.80 -11.46
CA TRP A 68 1.40 -0.18 -10.17
C TRP A 68 1.43 1.34 -10.23
N ALA A 69 0.73 1.94 -9.26
CA ALA A 69 0.80 3.35 -8.92
C ALA A 69 1.02 3.52 -7.41
N SER A 70 1.46 4.70 -6.99
CA SER A 70 1.66 5.07 -5.59
C SER A 70 1.38 6.55 -5.36
N GLY A 71 0.96 6.90 -4.13
CA GLY A 71 0.61 8.26 -3.75
C GLY A 71 -0.68 8.74 -4.40
N ASP A 72 -0.73 10.01 -4.78
CA ASP A 72 -1.96 10.69 -5.21
C ASP A 72 -2.59 10.13 -6.49
N ASP A 73 -1.80 9.47 -7.35
CA ASP A 73 -2.27 8.87 -8.60
C ASP A 73 -2.91 7.48 -8.40
N THR A 74 -2.85 6.92 -7.19
CA THR A 74 -3.26 5.53 -6.95
C THR A 74 -4.74 5.31 -7.18
N ASP A 75 -5.61 6.21 -6.73
CA ASP A 75 -7.06 6.04 -6.87
C ASP A 75 -7.47 6.06 -8.35
N ALA A 76 -6.95 6.99 -9.16
CA ALA A 76 -7.21 7.05 -10.60
C ALA A 76 -6.70 5.79 -11.33
N PHE A 77 -5.54 5.27 -10.91
CA PHE A 77 -5.01 4.02 -11.43
C PHE A 77 -5.91 2.82 -11.08
N VAL A 78 -6.38 2.71 -9.83
CA VAL A 78 -7.29 1.65 -9.38
C VAL A 78 -8.60 1.68 -10.16
N GLU A 79 -9.20 2.86 -10.32
CA GLU A 79 -10.42 3.03 -11.13
C GLU A 79 -10.20 2.57 -12.57
N SER A 80 -9.08 2.93 -13.17
CA SER A 80 -8.71 2.54 -14.53
C SER A 80 -8.55 1.02 -14.68
N VAL A 81 -7.82 0.39 -13.74
CA VAL A 81 -7.61 -1.07 -13.76
C VAL A 81 -8.91 -1.83 -13.54
N ARG A 82 -9.72 -1.41 -12.57
CA ARG A 82 -11.02 -2.05 -12.27
C ARG A 82 -12.04 -1.85 -13.38
N GLY A 83 -12.05 -0.69 -14.01
CA GLY A 83 -12.95 -0.40 -15.12
C GLY A 83 -12.63 -1.21 -16.38
N ALA A 84 -11.33 -1.35 -16.70
CA ALA A 84 -10.91 -2.06 -17.91
C ALA A 84 -10.81 -3.58 -17.72
N TRP A 85 -10.43 -4.05 -16.55
CA TRP A 85 -10.16 -5.48 -16.26
C TRP A 85 -10.79 -5.95 -14.93
N PRO A 86 -12.13 -5.85 -14.76
CA PRO A 86 -12.80 -6.15 -13.48
C PRO A 86 -12.52 -7.58 -12.99
N ASP A 87 -12.51 -8.57 -13.90
CA ASP A 87 -12.31 -9.99 -13.62
C ASP A 87 -10.96 -10.53 -14.13
N TRP A 88 -10.10 -9.65 -14.68
CA TRP A 88 -8.88 -10.03 -15.38
C TRP A 88 -7.62 -9.45 -14.75
N HIS A 89 -7.71 -8.97 -13.51
CA HIS A 89 -6.52 -8.58 -12.75
C HIS A 89 -6.50 -9.20 -11.36
N THR A 90 -5.32 -9.31 -10.80
CA THR A 90 -5.09 -9.77 -9.42
C THR A 90 -4.11 -8.82 -8.72
N VAL A 91 -4.38 -8.56 -7.44
CA VAL A 91 -3.53 -7.69 -6.62
C VAL A 91 -2.30 -8.46 -6.12
N SER A 92 -1.13 -7.87 -6.23
CA SER A 92 0.12 -8.37 -5.66
C SER A 92 0.58 -7.57 -4.43
N ARG A 93 0.17 -6.29 -4.36
CA ARG A 93 0.34 -5.42 -3.20
C ARG A 93 -0.73 -4.34 -3.23
N VAL A 94 -1.29 -4.07 -2.07
CA VAL A 94 -2.14 -2.91 -1.83
C VAL A 94 -1.78 -2.29 -0.49
N ASP A 95 -1.66 -0.96 -0.46
CA ASP A 95 -1.46 -0.20 0.76
C ASP A 95 -2.65 0.75 0.93
N ALA A 96 -3.25 0.73 2.11
CA ALA A 96 -4.34 1.63 2.50
C ALA A 96 -3.84 2.57 3.60
N ALA A 97 -4.08 3.87 3.45
CA ALA A 97 -3.58 4.89 4.34
C ALA A 97 -4.67 5.81 4.87
N ASP A 98 -4.50 6.23 6.11
CA ASP A 98 -5.28 7.26 6.76
C ASP A 98 -4.37 8.36 7.29
N ASP A 99 -4.79 9.60 7.07
CA ASP A 99 -4.08 10.80 7.48
C ASP A 99 -4.73 11.44 8.71
N PHE A 100 -3.89 11.86 9.63
CA PHE A 100 -4.27 12.46 10.90
C PHE A 100 -3.46 13.74 11.12
N GLY A 101 -4.03 14.67 11.89
CA GLY A 101 -3.37 15.90 12.25
C GLY A 101 -3.79 16.39 13.65
N GLY A 102 -3.10 17.41 14.12
CA GLY A 102 -3.35 18.05 15.41
C GLY A 102 -2.39 17.64 16.52
N ALA A 103 -2.30 18.51 17.53
CA ALA A 103 -1.39 18.35 18.67
C ALA A 103 -1.62 17.01 19.39
N GLY A 104 -0.54 16.28 19.68
CA GLY A 104 -0.58 14.99 20.39
C GLY A 104 -1.07 13.81 19.52
N CYS A 105 -1.37 14.03 18.25
CA CYS A 105 -1.85 12.99 17.36
C CYS A 105 -0.84 11.83 17.25
N TRP A 106 0.45 12.14 17.08
CA TRP A 106 1.51 11.14 17.04
C TRP A 106 1.51 10.25 18.27
N ASP A 107 1.53 10.83 19.47
CA ASP A 107 1.65 10.07 20.72
C ASP A 107 0.42 9.19 20.98
N ARG A 108 -0.77 9.67 20.64
CA ARG A 108 -2.01 8.89 20.71
C ARG A 108 -1.95 7.69 19.78
N LEU A 109 -1.62 7.89 18.51
CA LEU A 109 -1.54 6.82 17.52
C LEU A 109 -0.42 5.82 17.84
N LEU A 110 0.73 6.32 18.27
CA LEU A 110 1.86 5.49 18.72
C LEU A 110 1.43 4.56 19.86
N SER A 111 0.74 5.09 20.87
CA SER A 111 0.25 4.31 22.02
C SER A 111 -0.70 3.20 21.58
N GLU A 112 -1.65 3.48 20.68
CA GLU A 112 -2.59 2.48 20.17
C GLU A 112 -1.88 1.40 19.34
N CYS A 113 -0.96 1.80 18.48
CA CYS A 113 -0.16 0.89 17.65
C CYS A 113 0.73 -0.03 18.49
N VAL A 114 1.42 0.51 19.49
CA VAL A 114 2.28 -0.28 20.40
C VAL A 114 1.44 -1.23 21.24
N SER A 115 0.35 -0.75 21.83
CA SER A 115 -0.57 -1.58 22.63
C SER A 115 -1.12 -2.77 21.84
N GLU A 116 -1.53 -2.59 20.58
CA GLU A 116 -2.00 -3.69 19.73
C GLU A 116 -0.86 -4.66 19.39
N ALA A 117 0.32 -4.13 19.04
CA ALA A 117 1.47 -4.95 18.72
C ALA A 117 1.92 -5.82 19.90
N GLU A 118 1.95 -5.28 21.12
CA GLU A 118 2.27 -6.02 22.35
C GLU A 118 1.22 -7.09 22.64
N THR A 119 -0.08 -6.73 22.56
CA THR A 119 -1.19 -7.66 22.80
C THR A 119 -1.15 -8.87 21.86
N LYS A 120 -0.71 -8.67 20.62
CA LYS A 120 -0.63 -9.71 19.59
C LYS A 120 0.78 -10.29 19.40
N ASN A 121 1.73 -9.92 20.24
CA ASN A 121 3.13 -10.31 20.15
C ASN A 121 3.72 -10.10 18.74
N LEU A 122 3.40 -8.94 18.13
CA LEU A 122 3.90 -8.57 16.81
C LEU A 122 5.29 -7.92 16.92
N ARG A 123 6.11 -8.15 15.92
CA ARG A 123 7.40 -7.46 15.82
C ARG A 123 7.18 -5.95 15.61
N ILE A 124 7.97 -5.15 16.32
CA ILE A 124 8.07 -3.70 16.17
C ILE A 124 9.49 -3.37 15.68
N ASP A 125 9.57 -2.55 14.62
CA ASP A 125 10.82 -1.96 14.15
C ASP A 125 10.65 -0.43 14.11
N GLN A 126 11.75 0.29 14.32
CA GLN A 126 11.78 1.76 14.34
C GLN A 126 12.76 2.29 13.30
N ALA A 127 12.47 3.44 12.70
CA ALA A 127 13.35 4.18 11.82
C ALA A 127 13.17 5.68 12.02
N GLY A 128 14.20 6.46 11.67
CA GLY A 128 14.17 7.92 11.81
C GLY A 128 14.66 8.42 13.17
N ASP A 129 14.29 9.66 13.50
CA ASP A 129 14.84 10.40 14.62
C ASP A 129 14.09 10.15 15.95
N TRP A 130 14.31 8.98 16.57
CA TRP A 130 13.65 8.60 17.82
C TRP A 130 14.33 9.16 19.08
N LEU A 131 15.62 9.42 19.03
CA LEU A 131 16.40 9.82 20.21
C LEU A 131 16.58 11.34 20.33
N ARG A 132 16.17 12.09 19.30
CA ARG A 132 16.27 13.55 19.25
C ARG A 132 15.18 14.11 18.36
N ASP A 133 14.78 15.34 18.57
CA ASP A 133 13.88 16.05 17.66
C ASP A 133 14.66 16.44 16.40
N GLY A 134 14.55 15.59 15.38
CA GLY A 134 15.26 15.71 14.11
C GLY A 134 14.32 15.98 12.94
N GLU A 135 14.92 16.31 11.79
CA GLU A 135 14.20 16.69 10.58
C GLU A 135 13.62 15.48 9.81
N HIS A 136 14.16 14.27 10.05
CA HIS A 136 13.80 13.08 9.26
C HIS A 136 12.52 12.38 9.72
N GLY A 137 11.88 12.88 10.78
CA GLY A 137 10.67 12.27 11.31
C GLY A 137 10.88 10.85 11.88
N ARG A 138 9.87 10.36 12.59
CA ARG A 138 9.85 9.02 13.20
C ARG A 138 8.97 8.09 12.40
N THR A 139 9.36 6.84 12.29
CA THR A 139 8.55 5.77 11.69
C THR A 139 8.52 4.56 12.60
N LEU A 140 7.33 4.07 12.93
CA LEU A 140 7.08 2.79 13.58
C LEU A 140 6.57 1.79 12.55
N TYR A 141 7.13 0.60 12.57
CA TYR A 141 6.62 -0.52 11.78
C TYR A 141 6.07 -1.60 12.71
N ILE A 142 4.92 -2.17 12.35
CA ILE A 142 4.27 -3.29 13.03
C ILE A 142 4.20 -4.46 12.06
N GLY A 143 4.73 -5.61 12.45
CA GLY A 143 4.93 -6.77 11.60
C GLY A 143 6.32 -6.80 10.95
N SER A 144 6.80 -8.01 10.62
CA SER A 144 8.12 -8.18 9.99
C SER A 144 8.13 -7.71 8.53
N LYS A 145 9.32 -7.46 7.96
CA LYS A 145 9.48 -7.10 6.54
C LYS A 145 8.97 -8.18 5.59
N SER A 146 9.02 -9.44 6.01
CA SER A 146 8.54 -10.60 5.24
C SER A 146 7.07 -10.91 5.47
N SER A 147 6.41 -10.24 6.44
CA SER A 147 4.98 -10.48 6.70
C SER A 147 4.13 -10.03 5.52
N PRO A 148 3.10 -10.81 5.14
CA PRO A 148 2.13 -10.40 4.13
C PRO A 148 1.32 -9.18 4.56
N VAL A 149 1.17 -8.92 5.86
CA VAL A 149 0.49 -7.74 6.39
C VAL A 149 1.43 -6.99 7.34
N ARG A 150 1.64 -5.71 7.09
CA ARG A 150 2.50 -4.83 7.86
C ARG A 150 1.91 -3.43 7.97
N ALA A 151 1.91 -2.84 9.15
CA ALA A 151 1.55 -1.42 9.28
C ALA A 151 2.77 -0.52 9.43
N ARG A 152 2.59 0.74 9.05
CA ARG A 152 3.57 1.81 9.17
C ARG A 152 2.88 3.07 9.70
N LEU A 153 3.29 3.54 10.88
CA LEU A 153 2.92 4.84 11.42
C LEU A 153 4.11 5.79 11.26
N TYR A 154 3.92 6.97 10.66
CA TYR A 154 5.02 7.90 10.47
C TYR A 154 4.59 9.37 10.42
N GLU A 155 5.56 10.25 10.74
CA GLU A 155 5.39 11.71 10.69
C GLU A 155 5.45 12.19 9.23
N LYS A 156 4.32 12.11 8.52
CA LYS A 156 4.19 12.43 7.09
C LYS A 156 4.59 13.87 6.78
N GLY A 157 4.23 14.81 7.65
CA GLY A 157 4.59 16.21 7.48
C GLY A 157 6.10 16.44 7.50
N LYS A 158 6.84 15.78 8.41
CA LYS A 158 8.30 15.85 8.44
C LYS A 158 8.93 15.18 7.20
N GLN A 159 8.39 14.03 6.77
CA GLN A 159 8.84 13.38 5.54
C GLN A 159 8.72 14.32 4.34
N LEU A 160 7.55 14.90 4.12
CA LEU A 160 7.30 15.80 2.99
C LEU A 160 8.20 17.04 3.02
N ARG A 161 8.48 17.60 4.19
CA ARG A 161 9.43 18.71 4.34
C ARG A 161 10.84 18.30 3.97
N GLY A 162 11.28 17.09 4.36
CA GLY A 162 12.54 16.50 3.94
C GLY A 162 12.63 16.30 2.42
N ASP A 163 11.51 15.99 1.78
CA ASP A 163 11.36 15.86 0.33
C ASP A 163 11.19 17.22 -0.40
N GLY A 164 11.26 18.35 0.35
CA GLY A 164 11.24 19.71 -0.20
C GLY A 164 9.87 20.42 -0.19
N VAL A 165 8.82 19.80 0.32
CA VAL A 165 7.48 20.41 0.48
C VAL A 165 7.43 21.24 1.75
N LYS A 166 7.89 22.51 1.67
CA LYS A 166 8.12 23.38 2.84
C LYS A 166 6.87 23.66 3.69
N ASP A 167 5.71 23.73 3.06
CA ASP A 167 4.44 24.10 3.69
C ASP A 167 3.65 22.90 4.21
N ALA A 168 4.21 21.67 4.19
CA ALA A 168 3.56 20.50 4.73
C ALA A 168 3.31 20.68 6.25
N PRO A 169 2.09 20.40 6.76
CA PRO A 169 1.80 20.49 8.20
C PRO A 169 2.73 19.60 9.02
N ILE A 170 3.43 20.16 10.01
CA ILE A 170 4.44 19.43 10.80
C ILE A 170 3.84 18.31 11.64
N ASP A 171 2.58 18.47 12.05
CA ASP A 171 1.79 17.54 12.85
C ASP A 171 1.00 16.52 12.03
N TRP A 172 1.26 16.47 10.71
CA TRP A 172 0.65 15.47 9.84
C TRP A 172 1.28 14.10 10.07
N VAL A 173 0.46 13.15 10.49
CA VAL A 173 0.82 11.75 10.75
C VAL A 173 0.02 10.85 9.83
N ARG A 174 0.66 9.84 9.25
CA ARG A 174 0.00 8.82 8.43
C ARG A 174 0.14 7.44 9.08
N LEU A 175 -0.98 6.73 9.12
CA LEU A 175 -1.03 5.31 9.43
C LEU A 175 -1.40 4.55 8.16
N GLU A 176 -0.56 3.61 7.76
CA GLU A 176 -0.65 2.86 6.51
C GLU A 176 -0.61 1.37 6.79
N LEU A 177 -1.49 0.61 6.16
CA LEU A 177 -1.46 -0.84 6.14
C LEU A 177 -1.01 -1.34 4.77
N GLN A 178 0.11 -2.02 4.73
CA GLN A 178 0.63 -2.70 3.55
C GLN A 178 0.21 -4.16 3.56
N VAL A 179 -0.40 -4.61 2.46
CA VAL A 179 -0.82 -6.00 2.27
C VAL A 179 -0.23 -6.57 0.98
N ARG A 180 0.42 -7.72 1.09
CA ARG A 180 0.89 -8.54 -0.04
C ARG A 180 0.09 -9.84 -0.05
N PRO A 181 -1.05 -9.88 -0.75
CA PRO A 181 -1.95 -11.02 -0.69
C PRO A 181 -1.41 -12.23 -1.44
N GLU A 182 -1.82 -13.41 -0.99
CA GLU A 182 -1.56 -14.69 -1.64
C GLU A 182 -2.87 -15.38 -2.02
N ASN A 183 -2.81 -16.32 -2.95
CA ASN A 183 -3.92 -17.19 -3.34
C ASN A 183 -5.23 -16.42 -3.62
N GLN A 184 -6.34 -16.86 -3.00
CA GLN A 184 -7.67 -16.26 -3.19
C GLN A 184 -7.74 -14.78 -2.77
N ALA A 185 -6.98 -14.36 -1.76
CA ALA A 185 -6.97 -12.96 -1.32
C ALA A 185 -6.53 -11.97 -2.41
N LYS A 186 -5.78 -12.41 -3.41
CA LYS A 186 -5.40 -11.59 -4.58
C LYS A 186 -6.62 -11.11 -5.39
N TRP A 187 -7.66 -11.95 -5.46
CA TRP A 187 -8.91 -11.65 -6.15
C TRP A 187 -9.85 -10.82 -5.27
N THR A 188 -9.96 -11.18 -3.99
CA THR A 188 -10.81 -10.45 -3.05
C THR A 188 -10.36 -9.00 -2.91
N LEU A 189 -9.04 -8.75 -2.79
CA LEU A 189 -8.50 -7.40 -2.69
C LEU A 189 -8.54 -6.62 -4.00
N ALA A 190 -8.75 -7.29 -5.15
CA ALA A 190 -8.95 -6.62 -6.42
C ALA A 190 -10.22 -5.75 -6.46
N THR A 191 -11.23 -6.08 -5.66
CA THR A 191 -12.50 -5.35 -5.56
C THR A 191 -12.69 -4.60 -4.25
N ALA A 192 -11.82 -4.84 -3.25
CA ALA A 192 -11.94 -4.24 -1.93
C ALA A 192 -11.77 -2.71 -1.96
N SER A 193 -12.57 -1.99 -1.19
CA SER A 193 -12.35 -0.57 -0.91
C SER A 193 -11.09 -0.36 -0.05
N PRO A 194 -10.54 0.88 0.03
CA PRO A 194 -9.38 1.15 0.88
C PRO A 194 -9.59 0.74 2.35
N SER A 195 -10.77 0.99 2.91
CA SER A 195 -11.09 0.61 4.29
C SER A 195 -11.14 -0.91 4.49
N GLU A 196 -11.66 -1.68 3.52
CA GLU A 196 -11.72 -3.14 3.61
C GLU A 196 -10.34 -3.80 3.60
N VAL A 197 -9.30 -3.14 3.08
CA VAL A 197 -7.91 -3.63 3.16
C VAL A 197 -7.49 -3.90 4.61
N TRP A 198 -8.00 -3.12 5.58
CA TRP A 198 -7.76 -3.33 7.02
C TRP A 198 -8.32 -4.65 7.55
N GLY A 199 -9.22 -5.29 6.80
CA GLY A 199 -9.75 -6.62 7.07
C GLY A 199 -8.75 -7.77 6.90
N SER A 200 -7.53 -7.49 6.41
CA SER A 200 -6.55 -8.50 6.01
C SER A 200 -5.93 -9.30 7.16
N ALA A 201 -5.90 -8.77 8.38
CA ALA A 201 -5.44 -9.49 9.56
C ALA A 201 -6.31 -9.16 10.78
N ARG A 202 -6.32 -10.05 11.78
CA ARG A 202 -7.10 -9.81 12.99
C ARG A 202 -6.66 -8.54 13.74
N TRP A 203 -5.35 -8.35 13.87
CA TRP A 203 -4.79 -7.20 14.54
C TRP A 203 -5.03 -5.89 13.77
N SER A 204 -4.98 -5.92 12.44
CA SER A 204 -5.26 -4.72 11.64
C SER A 204 -6.75 -4.32 11.73
N ARG A 205 -7.68 -5.27 11.82
CA ARG A 205 -9.10 -4.98 12.10
C ARG A 205 -9.31 -4.32 13.46
N THR A 206 -8.66 -4.84 14.50
CA THR A 206 -8.72 -4.23 15.84
C THR A 206 -8.17 -2.80 15.80
N LEU A 207 -7.06 -2.58 15.08
CA LEU A 207 -6.46 -1.26 14.95
C LEU A 207 -7.38 -0.30 14.15
N SER A 208 -8.01 -0.78 13.09
CA SER A 208 -9.01 -0.02 12.32
C SER A 208 -10.16 0.47 13.22
N THR A 209 -10.76 -0.41 13.99
CA THR A 209 -11.85 -0.04 14.91
C THR A 209 -11.39 1.00 15.95
N ARG A 210 -10.21 0.81 16.55
CA ARG A 210 -9.70 1.67 17.64
C ARG A 210 -9.21 3.03 17.15
N VAL A 211 -8.56 3.07 15.99
CA VAL A 211 -7.86 4.26 15.48
C VAL A 211 -8.68 5.01 14.44
N LEU A 212 -9.31 4.29 13.52
CA LEU A 212 -10.08 4.88 12.42
C LEU A 212 -11.57 5.01 12.75
N GLY A 213 -12.05 4.30 13.78
CA GLY A 213 -13.47 4.21 14.09
C GLY A 213 -14.28 3.44 13.04
N VAL A 214 -13.61 2.61 12.24
CA VAL A 214 -14.22 1.81 11.18
C VAL A 214 -14.15 0.33 11.56
N ASP A 215 -15.30 -0.33 11.60
CA ASP A 215 -15.39 -1.77 11.72
C ASP A 215 -15.39 -2.40 10.33
N VAL A 216 -14.49 -3.35 10.11
CA VAL A 216 -14.28 -3.99 8.81
C VAL A 216 -14.36 -5.50 8.93
N ASP A 217 -14.97 -6.13 7.94
CA ASP A 217 -15.03 -7.57 7.84
C ASP A 217 -13.67 -8.19 7.53
N LYS A 218 -13.53 -9.47 7.84
CA LYS A 218 -12.35 -10.24 7.46
C LYS A 218 -12.30 -10.39 5.95
N VAL A 219 -11.14 -10.06 5.36
CA VAL A 219 -10.89 -10.35 3.94
C VAL A 219 -10.93 -11.86 3.72
N ASP A 220 -11.75 -12.31 2.78
CA ASP A 220 -11.84 -13.71 2.42
C ASP A 220 -10.55 -14.18 1.70
N GLY A 221 -10.10 -15.38 2.08
CA GLY A 221 -8.88 -15.97 1.59
C GLY A 221 -7.79 -16.04 2.65
N ARG A 222 -6.93 -17.07 2.58
CA ARG A 222 -5.78 -17.21 3.48
C ARG A 222 -4.69 -16.25 3.00
N LEU A 223 -4.39 -15.24 3.81
CA LEU A 223 -3.25 -14.36 3.61
C LEU A 223 -1.97 -14.99 4.16
N TRP A 224 -2.08 -15.69 5.29
CA TRP A 224 -1.04 -16.49 5.92
C TRP A 224 -1.65 -17.34 7.04
N HIS A 225 -0.90 -18.31 7.59
CA HIS A 225 -1.30 -19.02 8.81
C HIS A 225 -1.09 -18.11 10.02
N GLU A 226 -2.15 -17.80 10.75
CA GLU A 226 -2.00 -17.19 12.08
C GLU A 226 -1.31 -18.23 13.01
N PRO A 227 -0.42 -17.78 13.93
CA PRO A 227 0.29 -18.71 14.84
C PRO A 227 -0.62 -19.64 15.64
N ASP A 228 -1.88 -19.27 15.85
CA ASP A 228 -2.88 -20.09 16.55
C ASP A 228 -3.34 -21.31 15.73
N ASP A 229 -3.20 -21.26 14.39
CA ASP A 229 -3.51 -22.40 13.52
C ASP A 229 -2.40 -23.49 13.55
N VAL A 230 -1.20 -23.15 14.01
CA VAL A 230 -0.05 -24.08 14.08
C VAL A 230 -0.12 -24.97 15.34
N ARG A 231 -0.90 -24.59 16.35
CA ARG A 231 -1.09 -25.38 17.59
C ARG A 231 -2.14 -26.47 17.49
N ALA A 232 -2.86 -26.55 16.39
CA ALA A 232 -3.91 -27.52 16.12
C ALA A 232 -3.47 -28.67 15.19
N LEU A 233 -2.19 -28.77 14.87
CA LEU A 233 -1.52 -29.89 14.20
C LEU A 233 -0.50 -30.52 15.16
#